data_daf253020e5f10fdb3958b69ee5a4d2d
#
_entry.id   daf253020e5f10fdb3958b69ee5a4d2d
#
_cell.length_a   1.000
_cell.length_b   1.000
_cell.length_c   1.000
_cell.angle_alpha   90.00
_cell.angle_beta   90.00
_cell.angle_gamma   90.00
#
_symmetry.space_group_name_H-M   'P 1'
#
loop_
_entity.id
_entity.type
_entity.pdbx_description
1 polymer ?
#
loop_
_entity_poly.entity_id
_entity_poly.type
_entity_poly.pdbx_seq_one_letter_code
_entity_poly.pdbx_strand_id
1 'polypeptide(L)'
;MRDQKHFFRRHQISIWSLAALVAGALSWSLFAQETMPALGRVKNFFVPDYYPPPNQNQMKSLLRGAEAQPQTDRSVLIKELSVETYRPDGTVELTIHSPECSYNPAEQSAASASHIEARSGDGRLLVEGEGYFWQNADSTFVISNRVHTIVQPEKPILP
;
A
#
# COMPACT_ATOMS: atom_id res chain seq x y z
N MET A 1 -39.37 70.64 4.77
CA MET A 1 -38.99 69.99 3.49
C MET A 1 -38.49 68.62 3.78
N ARG A 2 -39.20 67.67 3.24
CA ARG A 2 -39.02 66.22 3.11
C ARG A 2 -38.35 65.43 4.23
N ASP A 3 -39.22 64.85 4.97
CA ASP A 3 -39.17 63.74 5.87
C ASP A 3 -38.75 62.47 5.17
N GLN A 4 -37.74 61.77 5.68
CA GLN A 4 -37.48 60.35 5.29
C GLN A 4 -37.41 59.50 6.56
N LYS A 5 -38.54 58.92 6.91
CA LYS A 5 -38.65 57.88 7.91
C LYS A 5 -38.10 56.58 7.38
N HIS A 6 -36.91 56.18 7.80
CA HIS A 6 -36.39 54.81 7.56
C HIS A 6 -37.05 53.83 8.53
N PHE A 7 -37.86 52.99 7.94
CA PHE A 7 -38.60 51.88 8.52
C PHE A 7 -37.66 50.76 8.91
N PHE A 8 -37.28 50.65 10.19
CA PHE A 8 -36.55 49.52 10.74
C PHE A 8 -37.48 48.31 10.88
N ARG A 9 -37.42 47.40 9.92
CA ARG A 9 -38.11 46.11 9.99
C ARG A 9 -37.26 45.15 10.85
N ARG A 10 -37.61 45.00 12.12
CA ARG A 10 -37.09 43.99 13.04
C ARG A 10 -37.51 42.61 12.51
N HIS A 11 -36.57 41.86 11.95
CA HIS A 11 -36.73 40.41 11.76
C HIS A 11 -36.61 39.76 13.14
N GLN A 12 -37.70 39.36 13.70
CA GLN A 12 -37.75 38.40 14.81
C GLN A 12 -37.40 37.04 14.21
N ILE A 13 -36.12 36.63 14.35
CA ILE A 13 -35.68 35.26 14.09
C ILE A 13 -36.22 34.44 15.26
N SER A 14 -37.20 33.60 14.97
CA SER A 14 -37.87 32.73 15.93
C SER A 14 -36.83 31.77 16.54
N ILE A 15 -36.71 31.80 17.88
CA ILE A 15 -35.80 30.99 18.69
C ILE A 15 -36.02 29.47 18.48
N TRP A 16 -37.18 29.11 17.91
CA TRP A 16 -37.56 27.71 17.62
C TRP A 16 -36.78 27.09 16.44
N SER A 17 -36.25 27.91 15.53
CA SER A 17 -35.45 27.40 14.39
C SER A 17 -34.01 27.03 14.76
N LEU A 18 -33.47 27.56 15.85
CA LEU A 18 -32.15 27.23 16.35
C LEU A 18 -32.12 25.87 17.09
N ALA A 19 -33.23 25.52 17.77
CA ALA A 19 -33.35 24.26 18.49
C ALA A 19 -33.42 23.04 17.54
N ALA A 20 -33.99 23.17 16.35
CA ALA A 20 -34.11 22.11 15.37
C ALA A 20 -32.75 21.79 14.65
N LEU A 21 -31.90 22.81 14.49
CA LEU A 21 -30.55 22.62 13.87
C LEU A 21 -29.57 21.92 14.80
N VAL A 22 -29.66 22.12 16.11
CA VAL A 22 -28.78 21.45 17.08
C VAL A 22 -29.18 19.98 17.27
N ALA A 23 -30.45 19.64 17.20
CA ALA A 23 -30.93 18.24 17.27
C ALA A 23 -30.53 17.42 16.04
N GLY A 24 -30.42 18.03 14.85
CA GLY A 24 -29.98 17.36 13.61
C GLY A 24 -28.48 17.05 13.59
N ALA A 25 -27.64 17.86 14.22
CA ALA A 25 -26.18 17.67 14.24
C ALA A 25 -25.76 16.58 15.21
N LEU A 26 -26.53 16.26 16.23
CA LEU A 26 -26.22 15.18 17.19
C LEU A 26 -26.60 13.79 16.68
N SER A 27 -27.43 13.70 15.64
CA SER A 27 -27.86 12.40 15.09
C SER A 27 -26.88 11.80 14.09
N TRP A 28 -25.92 12.56 13.57
CA TRP A 28 -24.94 12.10 12.58
C TRP A 28 -23.68 11.53 13.20
N SER A 29 -23.45 11.73 14.48
CA SER A 29 -22.26 11.20 15.17
C SER A 29 -22.40 9.74 15.64
N LEU A 30 -23.54 9.09 15.44
CA LEU A 30 -23.78 7.71 15.87
C LEU A 30 -23.54 6.65 14.77
N PHE A 31 -23.25 7.07 13.53
CA PHE A 31 -23.03 6.13 12.41
C PHE A 31 -21.59 5.97 11.97
N ALA A 32 -20.62 6.60 12.63
CA ALA A 32 -19.20 6.47 12.35
C ALA A 32 -18.45 5.63 13.39
N GLN A 33 -19.08 4.60 13.92
CA GLN A 33 -18.34 3.45 14.41
C GLN A 33 -18.21 2.49 13.22
N GLU A 34 -17.25 2.78 12.32
CA GLU A 34 -16.63 1.73 11.54
C GLU A 34 -16.05 0.74 12.55
N THR A 35 -16.81 -0.30 12.83
CA THR A 35 -16.29 -1.51 13.46
C THR A 35 -15.16 -1.94 12.57
N MET A 36 -13.90 -1.69 13.01
CA MET A 36 -12.74 -2.31 12.36
C MET A 36 -13.06 -3.80 12.27
N PRO A 37 -13.12 -4.38 11.06
CA PRO A 37 -13.33 -5.81 10.95
C PRO A 37 -12.27 -6.47 11.82
N ALA A 38 -12.65 -7.45 12.61
CA ALA A 38 -11.73 -8.22 13.45
C ALA A 38 -10.54 -8.59 12.56
N LEU A 39 -9.34 -8.19 12.98
CA LEU A 39 -8.08 -8.37 12.26
C LEU A 39 -7.92 -9.84 11.88
N GLY A 40 -8.54 -10.22 10.76
CA GLY A 40 -8.59 -11.59 10.28
C GLY A 40 -7.25 -11.97 9.63
N ARG A 41 -6.85 -13.20 9.85
CA ARG A 41 -5.71 -13.80 9.14
C ARG A 41 -6.16 -14.24 7.75
N VAL A 42 -5.46 -13.80 6.71
CA VAL A 42 -5.68 -14.22 5.32
C VAL A 42 -4.62 -15.24 4.95
N LYS A 43 -5.02 -16.34 4.31
CA LYS A 43 -4.11 -17.40 3.85
C LYS A 43 -4.10 -17.49 2.33
N ASN A 44 -2.93 -17.86 1.78
CA ASN A 44 -2.74 -18.12 0.35
C ASN A 44 -3.28 -16.99 -0.52
N PHE A 45 -2.84 -15.76 -0.25
CA PHE A 45 -3.31 -14.58 -0.94
C PHE A 45 -2.37 -14.20 -2.10
N PHE A 46 -2.93 -13.46 -3.06
CA PHE A 46 -2.16 -12.83 -4.13
C PHE A 46 -2.74 -11.44 -4.44
N VAL A 47 -1.87 -10.51 -4.79
CA VAL A 47 -2.21 -9.13 -5.12
C VAL A 47 -1.52 -8.77 -6.42
N PRO A 48 -2.24 -8.73 -7.55
CA PRO A 48 -1.71 -8.25 -8.81
C PRO A 48 -1.71 -6.73 -8.85
N ASP A 49 -0.68 -6.15 -9.45
CA ASP A 49 -0.60 -4.74 -9.85
C ASP A 49 -0.40 -4.65 -11.36
N TYR A 50 -0.97 -3.64 -12.00
CA TYR A 50 -0.98 -3.48 -13.45
C TYR A 50 -0.30 -2.18 -13.86
N TYR A 51 0.21 -2.15 -15.07
CA TYR A 51 0.77 -0.93 -15.63
C TYR A 51 -0.30 0.14 -15.81
N PRO A 52 0.07 1.44 -15.76
CA PRO A 52 -0.83 2.52 -16.13
C PRO A 52 -1.11 2.49 -17.65
N PRO A 53 -2.15 3.21 -18.12
CA PRO A 53 -2.40 3.35 -19.57
C PRO A 53 -1.14 3.81 -20.33
N PRO A 54 -0.89 3.29 -21.56
CA PRO A 54 -1.77 2.45 -22.38
C PRO A 54 -1.70 0.94 -22.07
N ASN A 55 -0.86 0.50 -21.14
CA ASN A 55 -0.56 -0.91 -20.88
C ASN A 55 -1.37 -1.51 -19.72
N GLN A 56 -2.56 -0.98 -19.41
CA GLN A 56 -3.35 -1.35 -18.23
C GLN A 56 -3.81 -2.81 -18.18
N ASN A 57 -3.71 -3.55 -19.27
CA ASN A 57 -4.03 -4.98 -19.32
C ASN A 57 -2.80 -5.88 -19.03
N GLN A 58 -1.63 -5.27 -18.87
CA GLN A 58 -0.39 -6.00 -18.61
C GLN A 58 -0.06 -5.93 -17.12
N MET A 59 0.22 -7.09 -16.53
CA MET A 59 0.63 -7.20 -15.14
C MET A 59 2.03 -6.58 -14.98
N LYS A 60 2.17 -5.69 -14.00
CA LYS A 60 3.42 -5.06 -13.60
C LYS A 60 4.10 -5.82 -12.49
N SER A 61 3.31 -6.26 -11.50
CA SER A 61 3.83 -7.08 -10.41
C SER A 61 2.76 -8.01 -9.84
N LEU A 62 3.21 -9.09 -9.22
CA LEU A 62 2.37 -10.04 -8.51
C LEU A 62 3.00 -10.35 -7.17
N LEU A 63 2.34 -9.92 -6.10
CA LEU A 63 2.71 -10.27 -4.74
C LEU A 63 1.91 -11.48 -4.29
N ARG A 64 2.57 -12.46 -3.69
CA ARG A 64 1.97 -13.65 -3.09
C ARG A 64 2.48 -13.82 -1.66
N GLY A 65 1.67 -14.44 -0.82
CA GLY A 65 2.07 -14.83 0.53
C GLY A 65 1.24 -16.01 1.04
N ALA A 66 1.85 -16.83 1.88
CA ALA A 66 1.16 -17.93 2.52
C ALA A 66 0.19 -17.44 3.60
N GLU A 67 0.54 -16.36 4.29
CA GLU A 67 -0.27 -15.79 5.36
C GLU A 67 -0.04 -14.28 5.46
N ALA A 68 -1.12 -13.52 5.65
CA ALA A 68 -1.08 -12.11 6.01
C ALA A 68 -1.88 -11.89 7.30
N GLN A 69 -1.25 -11.29 8.29
CA GLN A 69 -1.83 -11.01 9.60
C GLN A 69 -1.69 -9.52 9.91
N PRO A 70 -2.79 -8.76 9.89
CA PRO A 70 -2.79 -7.38 10.35
C PRO A 70 -2.35 -7.28 11.81
N GLN A 71 -1.53 -6.27 12.12
CA GLN A 71 -1.01 -5.99 13.44
C GLN A 71 -1.72 -4.78 14.07
N THR A 72 -1.56 -4.60 15.38
CA THR A 72 -2.17 -3.49 16.13
C THR A 72 -1.62 -2.12 15.74
N ASP A 73 -0.40 -2.07 15.22
CA ASP A 73 0.28 -0.86 14.72
C ASP A 73 -0.09 -0.50 13.27
N ARG A 74 -1.11 -1.17 12.70
CA ARG A 74 -1.57 -1.04 11.30
C ARG A 74 -0.62 -1.62 10.26
N SER A 75 0.48 -2.24 10.66
CA SER A 75 1.29 -3.03 9.74
C SER A 75 0.62 -4.37 9.43
N VAL A 76 1.10 -5.06 8.41
CA VAL A 76 0.68 -6.40 8.04
C VAL A 76 1.89 -7.31 8.05
N LEU A 77 1.89 -8.29 8.93
CA LEU A 77 2.90 -9.35 8.91
C LEU A 77 2.56 -10.35 7.80
N ILE A 78 3.48 -10.52 6.87
CA ILE A 78 3.36 -11.43 5.72
C ILE A 78 4.38 -12.55 5.89
N LYS A 79 3.94 -13.79 5.73
CA LYS A 79 4.80 -14.98 5.71
C LYS A 79 4.90 -15.56 4.30
N GLU A 80 6.08 -16.08 3.98
CA GLU A 80 6.43 -16.64 2.68
C GLU A 80 6.09 -15.66 1.54
N LEU A 81 6.65 -14.43 1.68
CA LEU A 81 6.49 -13.39 0.68
C LEU A 81 7.22 -13.80 -0.61
N SER A 82 6.51 -13.71 -1.72
CA SER A 82 7.06 -13.80 -3.06
C SER A 82 6.53 -12.64 -3.90
N VAL A 83 7.42 -11.90 -4.53
CA VAL A 83 7.08 -10.80 -5.46
C VAL A 83 7.72 -11.08 -6.79
N GLU A 84 6.92 -11.11 -7.83
CA GLU A 84 7.37 -11.18 -9.22
C GLU A 84 7.10 -9.83 -9.89
N THR A 85 8.07 -9.25 -10.57
CA THR A 85 7.86 -8.08 -11.44
C THR A 85 7.99 -8.50 -12.89
N TYR A 86 7.24 -7.84 -13.75
CA TYR A 86 7.14 -8.16 -15.17
C TYR A 86 7.43 -6.93 -16.02
N ARG A 87 8.08 -7.14 -17.15
CA ARG A 87 8.18 -6.12 -18.19
C ARG A 87 6.87 -5.98 -18.96
N PRO A 88 6.68 -4.89 -19.71
CA PRO A 88 5.47 -4.72 -20.53
C PRO A 88 5.23 -5.81 -21.57
N ASP A 89 6.24 -6.59 -21.94
CA ASP A 89 6.13 -7.75 -22.83
C ASP A 89 5.68 -9.04 -22.10
N GLY A 90 5.44 -8.96 -20.77
CA GLY A 90 5.03 -10.08 -19.94
C GLY A 90 6.17 -10.98 -19.46
N THR A 91 7.43 -10.68 -19.80
CA THR A 91 8.58 -11.45 -19.29
C THR A 91 8.86 -11.08 -17.84
N VAL A 92 9.22 -12.07 -17.02
CA VAL A 92 9.65 -11.85 -15.63
C VAL A 92 10.92 -11.02 -15.63
N GLU A 93 10.92 -9.92 -14.88
CA GLU A 93 12.07 -9.05 -14.73
C GLU A 93 12.86 -9.40 -13.46
N LEU A 94 12.15 -9.57 -12.34
CA LEU A 94 12.73 -9.86 -11.05
C LEU A 94 11.77 -10.73 -10.23
N THR A 95 12.33 -11.67 -9.48
CA THR A 95 11.63 -12.43 -8.45
C THR A 95 12.30 -12.15 -7.11
N ILE A 96 11.52 -11.80 -6.10
CA ILE A 96 11.98 -11.59 -4.73
C ILE A 96 11.28 -12.59 -3.83
N HIS A 97 12.04 -13.20 -2.92
CA HIS A 97 11.52 -14.12 -1.93
C HIS A 97 12.03 -13.78 -0.52
N SER A 98 11.13 -13.82 0.47
CA SER A 98 11.46 -13.63 1.88
C SER A 98 10.52 -14.43 2.77
N PRO A 99 11.03 -15.17 3.77
CA PRO A 99 10.22 -15.96 4.68
C PRO A 99 9.23 -15.11 5.49
N GLU A 100 9.60 -13.87 5.82
CA GLU A 100 8.77 -12.98 6.62
C GLU A 100 9.02 -11.52 6.26
N CYS A 101 7.95 -10.70 6.30
CA CYS A 101 7.99 -9.28 6.00
C CYS A 101 6.92 -8.54 6.79
N SER A 102 7.25 -7.39 7.37
CA SER A 102 6.29 -6.42 7.90
C SER A 102 6.04 -5.34 6.84
N TYR A 103 4.81 -5.25 6.35
CA TYR A 103 4.39 -4.24 5.37
C TYR A 103 3.55 -3.15 6.03
N ASN A 104 3.90 -1.89 5.82
CA ASN A 104 3.11 -0.72 6.25
C ASN A 104 2.37 -0.11 5.04
N PRO A 105 1.04 -0.28 4.95
CA PRO A 105 0.27 0.24 3.82
C PRO A 105 0.23 1.77 3.75
N ALA A 106 0.29 2.45 4.89
CA ALA A 106 0.21 3.92 4.95
C ALA A 106 1.50 4.57 4.41
N GLU A 107 2.64 3.97 4.69
CA GLU A 107 3.95 4.43 4.23
C GLU A 107 4.37 3.77 2.91
N GLN A 108 3.63 2.76 2.47
CA GLN A 108 4.01 1.91 1.33
C GLN A 108 5.44 1.39 1.47
N SER A 109 5.77 0.91 2.67
CA SER A 109 7.10 0.41 3.02
C SER A 109 7.04 -1.04 3.48
N ALA A 110 8.13 -1.76 3.32
CA ALA A 110 8.29 -3.14 3.79
C ALA A 110 9.64 -3.31 4.48
N ALA A 111 9.66 -4.03 5.59
CA ALA A 111 10.88 -4.32 6.33
C ALA A 111 10.88 -5.74 6.87
N SER A 112 12.06 -6.33 6.96
CA SER A 112 12.27 -7.61 7.61
C SER A 112 13.69 -7.71 8.17
N ALA A 113 13.86 -8.49 9.22
CA ALA A 113 15.17 -8.92 9.71
C ALA A 113 15.58 -10.29 9.14
N SER A 114 14.68 -10.96 8.40
CA SER A 114 14.91 -12.29 7.86
C SER A 114 15.70 -12.28 6.55
N HIS A 115 15.97 -13.48 6.03
CA HIS A 115 16.61 -13.67 4.75
C HIS A 115 15.81 -13.07 3.59
N ILE A 116 16.52 -12.59 2.59
CA ILE A 116 15.95 -12.17 1.32
C ILE A 116 16.77 -12.71 0.16
N GLU A 117 16.08 -13.17 -0.87
CA GLU A 117 16.63 -13.54 -2.15
C GLU A 117 15.96 -12.73 -3.25
N ALA A 118 16.77 -12.14 -4.14
CA ALA A 118 16.30 -11.45 -5.34
C ALA A 118 17.02 -12.02 -6.57
N ARG A 119 16.25 -12.47 -7.56
CA ARG A 119 16.77 -13.13 -8.78
C ARG A 119 16.21 -12.45 -10.02
N SER A 120 17.08 -12.09 -10.96
CA SER A 120 16.63 -11.58 -12.27
C SER A 120 15.92 -12.68 -13.07
N GLY A 121 14.93 -12.29 -13.90
CA GLY A 121 14.16 -13.22 -14.71
C GLY A 121 14.99 -14.04 -15.71
N ASP A 122 16.14 -13.52 -16.15
CA ASP A 122 17.12 -14.24 -16.98
C ASP A 122 18.08 -15.15 -16.16
N GLY A 123 17.94 -15.15 -14.83
CA GLY A 123 18.72 -15.96 -13.91
C GLY A 123 20.18 -15.53 -13.75
N ARG A 124 20.61 -14.44 -14.38
CA ARG A 124 22.01 -14.00 -14.36
C ARG A 124 22.41 -13.23 -13.11
N LEU A 125 21.46 -12.59 -12.45
CA LEU A 125 21.68 -11.87 -11.21
C LEU A 125 20.97 -12.59 -10.06
N LEU A 126 21.73 -12.89 -9.02
CA LEU A 126 21.20 -13.31 -7.72
C LEU A 126 21.78 -12.40 -6.66
N VAL A 127 20.93 -11.85 -5.83
CA VAL A 127 21.29 -11.07 -4.64
C VAL A 127 20.63 -11.69 -3.44
N GLU A 128 21.41 -12.02 -2.43
CA GLU A 128 20.93 -12.58 -1.16
C GLU A 128 21.43 -11.73 0.00
N GLY A 129 20.72 -11.78 1.12
CA GLY A 129 21.17 -11.11 2.33
C GLY A 129 20.22 -11.30 3.50
N GLU A 130 20.50 -10.64 4.60
CA GLU A 130 19.71 -10.64 5.81
C GLU A 130 19.34 -9.22 6.21
N GLY A 131 18.06 -9.04 6.55
CA GLY A 131 17.50 -7.74 6.88
C GLY A 131 17.36 -6.85 5.66
N TYR A 132 16.17 -6.35 5.42
CA TYR A 132 15.95 -5.41 4.32
C TYR A 132 14.91 -4.36 4.70
N PHE A 133 14.99 -3.26 3.98
CA PHE A 133 14.00 -2.19 3.98
C PHE A 133 13.70 -1.79 2.53
N TRP A 134 12.43 -1.69 2.21
CA TRP A 134 11.93 -1.20 0.93
C TRP A 134 10.94 -0.07 1.14
N GLN A 135 11.02 0.96 0.30
CA GLN A 135 10.10 2.09 0.29
C GLN A 135 9.71 2.44 -1.15
N ASN A 136 8.42 2.54 -1.40
CA ASN A 136 7.89 2.81 -2.73
C ASN A 136 8.09 4.27 -3.17
N ALA A 137 8.00 5.22 -2.23
CA ALA A 137 7.99 6.66 -2.53
C ALA A 137 9.25 7.13 -3.29
N ASP A 138 10.40 6.58 -2.95
CA ASP A 138 11.70 6.89 -3.56
C ASP A 138 12.31 5.69 -4.31
N SER A 139 11.55 4.59 -4.42
CA SER A 139 12.00 3.31 -5.00
C SER A 139 13.29 2.78 -4.37
N THR A 140 13.48 3.08 -3.07
CA THR A 140 14.65 2.63 -2.32
C THR A 140 14.51 1.19 -1.85
N PHE A 141 15.54 0.38 -2.09
CA PHE A 141 15.67 -0.97 -1.58
C PHE A 141 17.05 -1.15 -0.95
N VAL A 142 17.11 -1.50 0.33
CA VAL A 142 18.35 -1.67 1.08
C VAL A 142 18.38 -3.05 1.72
N ILE A 143 19.47 -3.77 1.56
CA ILE A 143 19.76 -5.01 2.29
C ILE A 143 20.84 -4.68 3.33
N SER A 144 20.58 -5.04 4.60
CA SER A 144 21.36 -4.52 5.73
C SER A 144 22.63 -5.34 6.03
N ASN A 145 22.56 -6.67 5.90
CA ASN A 145 23.62 -7.55 6.35
C ASN A 145 23.84 -8.74 5.40
N ARG A 146 25.06 -9.30 5.44
CA ARG A 146 25.47 -10.54 4.75
C ARG A 146 25.09 -10.55 3.27
N VAL A 147 25.27 -9.41 2.62
CA VAL A 147 24.91 -9.27 1.20
C VAL A 147 25.88 -10.11 0.36
N HIS A 148 25.31 -11.01 -0.42
CA HIS A 148 26.02 -11.82 -1.39
C HIS A 148 25.40 -11.59 -2.77
N THR A 149 26.21 -11.28 -3.76
CA THR A 149 25.76 -11.03 -5.12
C THR A 149 26.51 -11.94 -6.09
N ILE A 150 25.77 -12.66 -6.91
CA ILE A 150 26.28 -13.49 -7.98
C ILE A 150 25.81 -12.89 -9.30
N VAL A 151 26.76 -12.59 -10.19
CA VAL A 151 26.50 -12.17 -11.56
C VAL A 151 27.08 -13.19 -12.52
N GLN A 152 26.21 -13.80 -13.33
CA GLN A 152 26.64 -14.75 -14.36
C GLN A 152 26.81 -14.02 -15.71
N PRO A 153 27.96 -14.13 -16.38
CA PRO A 153 28.11 -13.52 -17.69
C PRO A 153 27.19 -14.18 -18.71
N GLU A 154 26.84 -13.43 -19.74
CA GLU A 154 26.11 -13.96 -20.89
C GLU A 154 26.89 -15.07 -21.55
N LYS A 155 26.26 -16.25 -21.77
CA LYS A 155 26.90 -17.33 -22.54
C LYS A 155 27.21 -16.79 -23.93
N PRO A 156 28.48 -16.79 -24.39
CA PRO A 156 28.78 -16.40 -25.76
C PRO A 156 28.02 -17.33 -26.70
N ILE A 157 27.25 -16.75 -27.60
CA ILE A 157 26.64 -17.46 -28.72
C ILE A 157 27.80 -17.82 -29.62
N LEU A 158 28.29 -19.06 -29.53
CA LEU A 158 29.23 -19.58 -30.50
C LEU A 158 28.52 -19.69 -31.85
N PRO A 159 29.10 -19.14 -32.91
CA PRO A 159 28.53 -19.17 -34.26
C PRO A 159 28.45 -20.60 -34.82
#